data_7240b91dc32836700fadae053168555a
#
_entry.id   7240b91dc32836700fadae053168555a
#
_cell.length_a   1.000
_cell.length_b   1.000
_cell.length_c   1.000
_cell.angle_alpha   90.00
_cell.angle_beta   90.00
_cell.angle_gamma   90.00
#
_symmetry.space_group_name_H-M   'P 1'
#
loop_
_entity.id
_entity.type
_entity.pdbx_description
1 polymer ?
#
loop_
_entity_poly.entity_id
_entity_poly.type
_entity_poly.pdbx_seq_one_letter_code
_entity_poly.pdbx_strand_id
1 'polypeptide(L)'
;MLTVFQALSMEELYNPKIEPQNFLKHVPVLKSVEVEGRLYTLTFIRQFENASVIHLHVDWNETVDMETIHTRMNRPKFKLRALEGYNCQSDGAGGGTGRVTHRFTVSPALPDDVSGFSFIFEEYDDNWMGEKTGLEIEIKIS
;
A
#
# COMPACT_ATOMS: atom_id res chain seq x y z
N MET A 1 6.56 30.92 15.36
CA MET A 1 6.63 29.51 15.84
C MET A 1 5.42 28.71 15.36
N LEU A 2 5.65 27.53 14.83
CA LEU A 2 4.56 26.68 14.37
C LEU A 2 3.96 25.91 15.53
N THR A 3 2.63 25.89 15.60
CA THR A 3 1.89 25.02 16.50
C THR A 3 1.87 23.61 15.91
N VAL A 4 1.46 22.62 16.70
CA VAL A 4 1.28 21.25 16.20
C VAL A 4 0.28 21.22 15.02
N PHE A 5 -0.78 21.99 15.13
CA PHE A 5 -1.77 22.11 14.06
C PHE A 5 -1.15 22.68 12.77
N GLN A 6 -0.35 23.73 12.90
CA GLN A 6 0.34 24.31 11.74
C GLN A 6 1.35 23.34 11.13
N ALA A 7 2.04 22.55 11.95
CA ALA A 7 2.96 21.53 11.44
C ALA A 7 2.25 20.48 10.59
N LEU A 8 1.06 20.02 11.01
CA LEU A 8 0.26 19.08 10.23
C LEU A 8 -0.21 19.71 8.91
N SER A 9 -0.61 20.98 8.95
CA SER A 9 -1.00 21.71 7.75
C SER A 9 0.16 21.86 6.77
N MET A 10 1.37 22.07 7.28
CA MET A 10 2.56 22.14 6.43
C MET A 10 2.86 20.82 5.75
N GLU A 11 2.68 19.70 6.44
CA GLU A 11 2.86 18.39 5.84
C GLU A 11 1.88 18.20 4.66
N GLU A 12 0.64 18.58 4.83
CA GLU A 12 -0.37 18.53 3.76
C GLU A 12 0.01 19.43 2.59
N LEU A 13 0.59 20.60 2.84
CA LEU A 13 1.03 21.53 1.80
C LEU A 13 2.20 20.97 0.98
N TYR A 14 3.15 20.28 1.64
CA TYR A 14 4.33 19.74 0.96
C TYR A 14 4.08 18.39 0.33
N ASN A 15 3.07 17.66 0.80
CA ASN A 15 2.70 16.36 0.26
C ASN A 15 1.19 16.21 0.21
N PRO A 16 0.52 17.03 -0.63
CA PRO A 16 -0.93 16.97 -0.72
C PRO A 16 -1.40 15.62 -1.26
N LYS A 17 -2.62 15.26 -0.90
CA LYS A 17 -3.22 14.02 -1.37
C LYS A 17 -3.32 14.04 -2.90
N ILE A 18 -2.83 12.97 -3.52
CA ILE A 18 -2.92 12.79 -4.96
C ILE A 18 -4.35 12.37 -5.32
N GLU A 19 -5.01 13.17 -6.17
CA GLU A 19 -6.33 12.83 -6.70
C GLU A 19 -6.18 12.32 -8.13
N PRO A 20 -6.38 11.02 -8.39
CA PRO A 20 -6.30 10.48 -9.74
C PRO A 20 -7.32 11.14 -10.66
N GLN A 21 -6.90 11.52 -11.86
CA GLN A 21 -7.72 12.24 -12.84
C GLN A 21 -7.78 11.46 -14.14
N ASN A 22 -8.98 11.27 -14.68
CA ASN A 22 -9.21 10.69 -15.99
C ASN A 22 -8.63 9.28 -16.14
N PHE A 23 -9.42 8.31 -15.74
CA PHE A 23 -9.05 6.90 -15.86
C PHE A 23 -8.75 6.52 -17.31
N LEU A 24 -7.62 5.85 -17.54
CA LEU A 24 -7.19 5.42 -18.86
C LEU A 24 -7.39 3.93 -19.09
N LYS A 25 -6.80 3.10 -18.22
CA LYS A 25 -6.85 1.64 -18.39
C LYS A 25 -6.38 0.87 -17.16
N HIS A 26 -6.64 -0.42 -17.18
CA HIS A 26 -6.05 -1.37 -16.24
C HIS A 26 -4.82 -2.03 -16.89
N VAL A 27 -3.77 -2.18 -16.12
CA VAL A 27 -2.58 -2.94 -16.53
C VAL A 27 -2.51 -4.16 -15.62
N PRO A 28 -2.74 -5.38 -16.14
CA PRO A 28 -2.66 -6.59 -15.30
C PRO A 28 -1.23 -6.87 -14.90
N VAL A 29 -1.03 -7.28 -13.65
CA VAL A 29 0.28 -7.62 -13.09
C VAL A 29 0.29 -9.07 -12.64
N LEU A 30 -0.63 -9.47 -11.78
CA LEU A 30 -0.82 -10.82 -11.26
C LEU A 30 0.49 -11.45 -10.74
N LYS A 31 1.09 -10.79 -9.77
CA LYS A 31 2.29 -11.28 -9.09
C LYS A 31 1.99 -11.51 -7.62
N SER A 32 2.46 -12.64 -7.10
CA SER A 32 2.26 -13.02 -5.70
C SER A 32 3.55 -13.48 -5.07
N VAL A 33 3.68 -13.23 -3.77
CA VAL A 33 4.74 -13.82 -2.94
C VAL A 33 4.10 -14.30 -1.64
N GLU A 34 4.60 -15.41 -1.11
CA GLU A 34 4.15 -15.93 0.19
C GLU A 34 5.26 -15.75 1.20
N VAL A 35 4.95 -15.12 2.33
CA VAL A 35 5.89 -14.87 3.41
C VAL A 35 5.18 -15.10 4.73
N GLU A 36 5.73 -15.99 5.56
CA GLU A 36 5.24 -16.25 6.92
C GLU A 36 3.74 -16.58 6.98
N GLY A 37 3.27 -17.40 6.04
CA GLY A 37 1.87 -17.83 6.02
C GLY A 37 0.89 -16.83 5.46
N ARG A 38 1.38 -15.73 4.90
CA ARG A 38 0.56 -14.73 4.23
C ARG A 38 0.87 -14.70 2.75
N LEU A 39 -0.15 -14.57 1.92
CA LEU A 39 0.00 -14.40 0.48
C LEU A 39 -0.20 -12.93 0.13
N TYR A 40 0.81 -12.33 -0.49
CA TYR A 40 0.80 -10.93 -0.92
C TYR A 40 0.66 -10.91 -2.44
N THR A 41 -0.36 -10.23 -2.94
CA THR A 41 -0.67 -10.23 -4.38
C THR A 41 -0.89 -8.83 -4.91
N LEU A 42 -0.21 -8.51 -6.01
CA LEU A 42 -0.55 -7.38 -6.87
C LEU A 42 -1.36 -7.91 -8.04
N THR A 43 -2.57 -7.43 -8.22
CA THR A 43 -3.46 -7.93 -9.28
C THR A 43 -3.34 -7.11 -10.55
N PHE A 44 -3.60 -5.82 -10.46
CA PHE A 44 -3.53 -4.91 -11.59
C PHE A 44 -3.20 -3.50 -11.11
N ILE A 45 -2.78 -2.67 -12.04
CA ILE A 45 -2.55 -1.24 -11.80
C ILE A 45 -3.61 -0.48 -12.58
N ARG A 46 -4.30 0.43 -11.89
CA ARG A 46 -5.24 1.33 -12.54
C ARG A 46 -4.48 2.57 -12.98
N GLN A 47 -4.45 2.82 -14.28
CA GLN A 47 -3.73 3.96 -14.85
C GLN A 47 -4.66 5.14 -15.06
N PHE A 48 -4.21 6.30 -14.57
CA PHE A 48 -4.86 7.59 -14.75
C PHE A 48 -3.86 8.52 -15.44
N GLU A 49 -4.33 9.65 -15.96
CA GLU A 49 -3.44 10.60 -16.65
C GLU A 49 -2.31 11.10 -15.74
N ASN A 50 -2.60 11.32 -14.48
CA ASN A 50 -1.64 11.92 -13.52
C ASN A 50 -1.11 10.96 -12.46
N ALA A 51 -1.59 9.74 -12.43
CA ALA A 51 -1.27 8.82 -11.34
C ALA A 51 -1.57 7.38 -11.69
N SER A 52 -1.01 6.48 -10.90
CA SER A 52 -1.31 5.05 -10.92
C SER A 52 -1.81 4.62 -9.56
N VAL A 53 -2.81 3.73 -9.54
CA VAL A 53 -3.35 3.18 -8.29
C VAL A 53 -3.02 1.71 -8.23
N ILE A 54 -2.33 1.32 -7.16
CA ILE A 54 -1.84 -0.04 -6.93
C ILE A 54 -2.61 -0.64 -5.77
N HIS A 55 -3.05 -1.89 -5.93
CA HIS A 55 -3.74 -2.63 -4.87
C HIS A 55 -2.86 -3.79 -4.41
N LEU A 56 -2.54 -3.81 -3.12
CA LEU A 56 -1.86 -4.94 -2.49
C LEU A 56 -2.88 -5.73 -1.69
N HIS A 57 -3.11 -6.97 -2.10
CA HIS A 57 -3.98 -7.89 -1.39
C HIS A 57 -3.15 -8.77 -0.47
N VAL A 58 -3.54 -8.86 0.79
CA VAL A 58 -2.89 -9.74 1.77
C VAL A 58 -3.93 -10.74 2.25
N ASP A 59 -3.65 -12.01 2.02
CA ASP A 59 -4.53 -13.11 2.40
C ASP A 59 -3.80 -14.05 3.35
N TRP A 60 -4.51 -14.54 4.37
CA TRP A 60 -3.96 -15.53 5.31
C TRP A 60 -5.05 -16.47 5.77
N ASN A 61 -4.62 -17.65 6.24
CA ASN A 61 -5.54 -18.62 6.80
C ASN A 61 -5.88 -18.23 8.23
N GLU A 62 -7.12 -17.89 8.48
CA GLU A 62 -7.57 -17.44 9.78
C GLU A 62 -8.40 -18.52 10.46
N THR A 63 -7.94 -18.97 11.64
CA THR A 63 -8.66 -19.92 12.48
C THR A 63 -9.57 -19.16 13.45
N VAL A 64 -10.66 -19.80 13.85
CA VAL A 64 -11.63 -19.15 14.75
C VAL A 64 -11.30 -19.48 16.21
N ASP A 65 -10.43 -18.67 16.83
CA ASP A 65 -10.08 -18.73 18.23
C ASP A 65 -9.89 -17.32 18.77
N MET A 66 -9.59 -17.20 20.06
CA MET A 66 -9.45 -15.89 20.71
C MET A 66 -8.23 -15.13 20.19
N GLU A 67 -7.16 -15.81 19.87
CA GLU A 67 -5.97 -15.19 19.26
C GLU A 67 -6.32 -14.63 17.89
N THR A 68 -7.07 -15.39 17.11
CA THR A 68 -7.50 -14.97 15.78
C THR A 68 -8.38 -13.72 15.86
N ILE A 69 -9.32 -13.68 16.82
CA ILE A 69 -10.16 -12.51 17.02
C ILE A 69 -9.30 -11.30 17.34
N HIS A 70 -8.30 -11.49 18.19
CA HIS A 70 -7.37 -10.43 18.57
C HIS A 70 -6.55 -9.96 17.36
N THR A 71 -6.10 -10.90 16.55
CA THR A 71 -5.36 -10.61 15.31
C THR A 71 -6.20 -9.82 14.32
N ARG A 72 -7.51 -10.09 14.25
CA ARG A 72 -8.41 -9.34 13.37
C ARG A 72 -8.48 -7.86 13.73
N MET A 73 -8.38 -7.55 15.02
CA MET A 73 -8.42 -6.16 15.49
C MET A 73 -7.10 -5.44 15.18
N ASN A 74 -6.01 -6.19 15.06
CA ASN A 74 -4.68 -5.66 14.78
C ASN A 74 -4.25 -6.06 13.37
N ARG A 75 -4.96 -5.56 12.36
CA ARG A 75 -4.63 -5.83 10.96
C ARG A 75 -3.31 -5.19 10.60
N PRO A 76 -2.47 -5.90 9.81
CA PRO A 76 -1.20 -5.32 9.37
C PRO A 76 -1.42 -4.09 8.51
N LYS A 77 -0.59 -3.09 8.73
CA LYS A 77 -0.56 -1.87 7.92
C LYS A 77 0.70 -1.85 7.11
N PHE A 78 0.59 -1.47 5.85
CA PHE A 78 1.72 -1.40 4.94
C PHE A 78 1.80 -0.02 4.30
N LYS A 79 3.04 0.38 4.01
CA LYS A 79 3.33 1.55 3.17
C LYS A 79 4.18 1.09 2.01
N LEU A 80 3.94 1.68 0.84
CA LEU A 80 4.78 1.46 -0.32
C LEU A 80 6.02 2.35 -0.19
N ARG A 81 7.22 1.74 -0.23
CA ARG A 81 8.47 2.48 -0.21
C ARG A 81 8.53 3.39 -1.43
N ALA A 82 8.99 4.62 -1.22
CA ALA A 82 9.10 5.59 -2.30
C ALA A 82 9.96 5.04 -3.44
N LEU A 83 9.45 5.17 -4.66
CA LEU A 83 10.19 4.86 -5.88
C LEU A 83 10.88 6.13 -6.34
N GLU A 84 12.10 6.02 -6.88
CA GLU A 84 12.83 7.18 -7.36
C GLU A 84 12.05 7.89 -8.47
N GLY A 85 11.83 9.18 -8.27
CA GLY A 85 11.07 10.00 -9.22
C GLY A 85 9.55 9.95 -9.04
N TYR A 86 9.06 9.23 -8.02
CA TYR A 86 7.63 9.07 -7.77
C TYR A 86 7.26 9.45 -6.35
N ASN A 87 6.08 10.01 -6.20
CA ASN A 87 5.46 10.24 -4.89
C ASN A 87 4.46 9.11 -4.64
N CYS A 88 4.68 8.31 -3.59
CA CYS A 88 3.84 7.17 -3.24
C CYS A 88 3.06 7.48 -1.98
N GLN A 89 1.73 7.36 -2.03
CA GLN A 89 0.85 7.65 -0.90
C GLN A 89 -0.07 6.47 -0.61
N SER A 90 -0.33 6.22 0.67
CA SER A 90 -1.36 5.28 1.07
C SER A 90 -2.73 5.95 0.91
N ASP A 91 -3.67 5.26 0.27
CA ASP A 91 -5.00 5.79 -0.02
C ASP A 91 -6.10 4.86 0.51
N GLY A 92 -5.90 4.33 1.69
CA GLY A 92 -6.90 3.53 2.37
C GLY A 92 -6.66 2.05 2.35
N ALA A 93 -7.41 1.35 3.17
CA ALA A 93 -7.38 -0.10 3.28
C ALA A 93 -8.76 -0.59 3.67
N GLY A 94 -9.08 -1.80 3.25
CA GLY A 94 -10.32 -2.46 3.61
C GLY A 94 -10.13 -3.96 3.57
N GLY A 95 -11.02 -4.70 4.23
CA GLY A 95 -10.88 -6.13 4.23
C GLY A 95 -11.96 -6.82 5.04
N GLY A 96 -11.79 -8.10 5.24
CA GLY A 96 -12.68 -8.96 5.99
C GLY A 96 -11.89 -10.01 6.75
N THR A 97 -12.54 -11.13 7.02
CA THR A 97 -11.89 -12.24 7.70
C THR A 97 -10.80 -12.84 6.81
N GLY A 98 -9.58 -12.88 7.31
CA GLY A 98 -8.45 -13.50 6.61
C GLY A 98 -7.92 -12.72 5.43
N ARG A 99 -8.28 -11.44 5.28
CA ARG A 99 -7.77 -10.65 4.17
C ARG A 99 -7.83 -9.15 4.43
N VAL A 100 -6.90 -8.41 3.81
CA VAL A 100 -6.92 -6.96 3.75
C VAL A 100 -6.38 -6.52 2.40
N THR A 101 -6.95 -5.45 1.84
CA THR A 101 -6.47 -4.85 0.61
C THR A 101 -6.03 -3.43 0.92
N HIS A 102 -4.78 -3.13 0.58
CA HIS A 102 -4.22 -1.78 0.72
C HIS A 102 -4.17 -1.12 -0.65
N ARG A 103 -4.55 0.14 -0.70
CA ARG A 103 -4.52 0.92 -1.93
C ARG A 103 -3.47 2.01 -1.82
N PHE A 104 -2.64 2.13 -2.85
CA PHE A 104 -1.58 3.13 -2.92
C PHE A 104 -1.72 3.94 -4.20
N THR A 105 -1.49 5.24 -4.10
CA THR A 105 -1.51 6.14 -5.25
C THR A 105 -0.10 6.63 -5.51
N VAL A 106 0.34 6.53 -6.76
CA VAL A 106 1.69 6.88 -7.19
C VAL A 106 1.61 7.95 -8.26
N SER A 107 2.36 9.04 -8.11
CA SER A 107 2.38 10.15 -9.07
C SER A 107 3.83 10.52 -9.41
N PRO A 108 4.17 10.81 -10.67
CA PRO A 108 3.32 10.71 -11.85
C PRO A 108 2.89 9.28 -12.16
N ALA A 109 2.08 9.07 -13.17
CA ALA A 109 1.65 7.73 -13.55
C ALA A 109 2.83 6.86 -13.95
N LEU A 110 2.81 5.60 -13.54
CA LEU A 110 3.80 4.61 -13.96
C LEU A 110 3.68 4.36 -15.46
N PRO A 111 4.76 3.94 -16.14
CA PRO A 111 4.63 3.51 -17.53
C PRO A 111 3.73 2.28 -17.63
N ASP A 112 3.08 2.07 -18.77
CA ASP A 112 2.24 0.90 -18.99
C ASP A 112 3.03 -0.40 -18.91
N ASP A 113 4.26 -0.37 -19.37
CA ASP A 113 5.18 -1.49 -19.20
C ASP A 113 5.93 -1.31 -17.90
N VAL A 114 5.45 -2.01 -16.86
CA VAL A 114 6.07 -1.97 -15.54
C VAL A 114 7.10 -3.07 -15.32
N SER A 115 7.50 -3.77 -16.38
CA SER A 115 8.58 -4.77 -16.31
C SER A 115 9.85 -4.12 -15.77
N GLY A 116 10.49 -4.81 -14.86
CA GLY A 116 11.68 -4.29 -14.20
C GLY A 116 11.43 -3.46 -12.96
N PHE A 117 10.19 -3.05 -12.72
CA PHE A 117 9.85 -2.39 -11.46
C PHE A 117 9.84 -3.40 -10.32
N SER A 118 10.23 -2.92 -9.15
CA SER A 118 10.15 -3.70 -7.92
C SER A 118 9.44 -2.85 -6.89
N PHE A 119 8.37 -3.39 -6.33
CA PHE A 119 7.60 -2.69 -5.31
C PHE A 119 7.92 -3.28 -3.95
N ILE A 120 8.32 -2.43 -3.01
CA ILE A 120 8.65 -2.83 -1.65
C ILE A 120 7.61 -2.26 -0.70
N PHE A 121 6.93 -3.16 0.00
CA PHE A 121 5.92 -2.79 0.98
C PHE A 121 6.47 -3.03 2.37
N GLU A 122 6.42 -2.01 3.21
CA GLU A 122 6.96 -2.04 4.57
C GLU A 122 5.82 -2.12 5.57
N GLU A 123 5.88 -3.11 6.47
CA GLU A 123 4.87 -3.27 7.52
C GLU A 123 5.11 -2.30 8.67
N TYR A 124 4.01 -1.74 9.18
CA TYR A 124 4.00 -0.85 10.32
C TYR A 124 3.08 -1.40 11.40
N ASP A 125 3.44 -1.15 12.67
CA ASP A 125 2.58 -1.49 13.79
C ASP A 125 1.28 -0.69 13.73
N ASP A 126 0.19 -1.31 14.18
CA ASP A 126 -1.12 -0.69 14.26
C ASP A 126 -1.28 0.16 15.53
N ASN A 127 -0.17 0.56 16.16
CA ASN A 127 -0.21 1.47 17.28
C ASN A 127 -0.14 2.92 16.78
N TRP A 128 -0.41 3.86 17.69
CA TRP A 128 -0.44 5.28 17.32
C TRP A 128 0.94 5.81 16.91
N MET A 129 2.02 5.13 17.31
CA MET A 129 3.39 5.50 16.93
C MET A 129 3.73 5.13 15.50
N GLY A 130 3.09 4.09 14.95
CA GLY A 130 3.31 3.69 13.58
C GLY A 130 4.73 3.25 13.28
N GLU A 131 5.35 2.49 14.18
CA GLU A 131 6.74 2.03 14.01
C GLU A 131 6.83 0.86 13.04
N LYS A 132 7.94 0.81 12.30
CA LYS A 132 8.21 -0.32 11.40
C LYS A 132 8.41 -1.60 12.20
N THR A 133 7.82 -2.70 11.73
CA THR A 133 8.01 -4.01 12.35
C THR A 133 9.28 -4.70 11.88
N GLY A 134 9.88 -4.22 10.79
CA GLY A 134 11.04 -4.85 10.15
C GLY A 134 10.68 -5.76 9.00
N LEU A 135 9.41 -6.08 8.81
CA LEU A 135 8.96 -6.90 7.69
C LEU A 135 8.87 -6.05 6.42
N GLU A 136 9.52 -6.52 5.36
CA GLU A 136 9.45 -5.92 4.03
C GLU A 136 9.03 -6.98 3.03
N ILE A 137 8.12 -6.64 2.16
CA ILE A 137 7.65 -7.53 1.09
C ILE A 137 8.05 -6.90 -0.24
N GLU A 138 8.89 -7.58 -0.99
CA GLU A 138 9.30 -7.14 -2.33
C GLU A 138 8.57 -7.96 -3.38
N ILE A 139 7.90 -7.28 -4.30
CA ILE A 139 7.25 -7.90 -5.45
C ILE A 139 7.88 -7.34 -6.71
N LYS A 140 8.63 -8.19 -7.41
CA LYS A 140 9.30 -7.83 -8.66
C LYS A 140 8.39 -8.10 -9.84
N ILE A 141 8.34 -7.14 -10.74
CA ILE A 141 7.60 -7.27 -11.99
C ILE A 141 8.62 -7.60 -13.08
N SER A 142 8.52 -8.76 -13.64
CA SER A 142 9.47 -9.23 -14.63
C SER A 142 8.88 -9.21 -16.05
#